data_b9d874ec01429a8ba0bfdca288ce97a3
#
_entry.id   b9d874ec01429a8ba0bfdca288ce97a3
#
_cell.length_a   1.000
_cell.length_b   1.000
_cell.length_c   1.000
_cell.angle_alpha   90.00
_cell.angle_beta   90.00
_cell.angle_gamma   90.00
#
_symmetry.space_group_name_H-M   'P 1'
#
loop_
_entity.id
_entity.type
_entity.pdbx_description
1 polymer ?
#
loop_
_entity_poly.entity_id
_entity_poly.type
_entity_poly.pdbx_seq_one_letter_code
_entity_poly.pdbx_strand_id
1 'polypeptide(L)'
;MPMIECTLIKGYDNESRKLLSERITDVACATTGADPELVIVTIKEVDGDNYMRGRKNRNPAPPPKHPENIVREFLSNMEERNLDAASSFLSNDFVMTFPSGNSFTSLEELVEWSKTRYQKVSKTFDGFDTSLQNGSAVVTCFGTLNGTWLDGVNFSGIRFIDRFVTKGSQIISQQVWNDLAEGKNGF
;
A
#
# COMPACT_ATOMS: atom_id res chain seq x y z
N MET A 1 22.60 -11.39 20.22
CA MET A 1 22.82 -10.15 19.44
C MET A 1 23.02 -10.55 17.99
N PRO A 2 21.98 -10.42 17.13
CA PRO A 2 22.13 -10.75 15.71
C PRO A 2 23.03 -9.72 15.01
N MET A 3 23.93 -10.20 14.14
CA MET A 3 24.72 -9.39 13.23
C MET A 3 24.40 -9.85 11.80
N ILE A 4 23.95 -8.93 10.95
CA ILE A 4 23.49 -9.24 9.60
C ILE A 4 24.30 -8.39 8.63
N GLU A 5 24.98 -9.02 7.69
CA GLU A 5 25.72 -8.35 6.63
C GLU A 5 24.94 -8.45 5.32
N CYS A 6 24.69 -7.31 4.67
CA CYS A 6 24.05 -7.22 3.38
C CYS A 6 25.02 -6.63 2.35
N THR A 7 25.22 -7.30 1.24
CA THR A 7 26.04 -6.78 0.14
C THR A 7 25.14 -6.32 -1.00
N LEU A 8 25.29 -5.06 -1.41
CA LEU A 8 24.55 -4.45 -2.51
C LEU A 8 25.49 -3.99 -3.62
N ILE A 9 24.98 -3.94 -4.84
CA ILE A 9 25.64 -3.19 -5.91
C ILE A 9 25.48 -1.70 -5.57
N LYS A 10 26.55 -0.92 -5.69
CA LYS A 10 26.53 0.53 -5.47
C LYS A 10 25.57 1.23 -6.42
N GLY A 11 24.81 2.18 -5.90
CA GLY A 11 23.88 3.01 -6.67
C GLY A 11 22.48 3.14 -6.08
N TYR A 12 22.20 2.48 -4.95
CA TYR A 12 21.01 2.78 -4.15
C TYR A 12 21.24 4.05 -3.32
N ASP A 13 20.20 4.91 -3.21
CA ASP A 13 20.26 6.11 -2.38
C ASP A 13 20.27 5.77 -0.87
N ASN A 14 20.53 6.79 -0.06
CA ASN A 14 20.59 6.61 1.39
C ASN A 14 19.27 6.18 2.00
N GLU A 15 18.15 6.64 1.46
CA GLU A 15 16.81 6.32 1.95
C GLU A 15 16.48 4.84 1.73
N SER A 16 16.75 4.33 0.51
CA SER A 16 16.58 2.91 0.18
C SER A 16 17.43 2.00 1.08
N ARG A 17 18.68 2.39 1.36
CA ARG A 17 19.59 1.62 2.23
C ARG A 17 19.12 1.64 3.68
N LYS A 18 18.68 2.81 4.17
CA LYS A 18 18.13 2.98 5.51
C LYS A 18 16.89 2.11 5.69
N LEU A 19 15.93 2.21 4.77
CA LEU A 19 14.71 1.42 4.79
C LEU A 19 14.99 -0.09 4.77
N LEU A 20 15.98 -0.54 3.97
CA LEU A 20 16.40 -1.93 3.97
C LEU A 20 16.93 -2.36 5.35
N SER A 21 17.77 -1.54 5.98
CA SER A 21 18.32 -1.85 7.31
C SER A 21 17.25 -1.92 8.39
N GLU A 22 16.29 -0.98 8.38
CA GLU A 22 15.16 -0.95 9.30
C GLU A 22 14.31 -2.23 9.16
N ARG A 23 13.94 -2.60 7.93
CA ARG A 23 13.15 -3.82 7.67
C ARG A 23 13.88 -5.11 8.06
N ILE A 24 15.19 -5.19 7.82
CA ILE A 24 16.00 -6.34 8.27
C ILE A 24 16.00 -6.41 9.80
N THR A 25 16.12 -5.28 10.48
CA THR A 25 16.06 -5.21 11.95
C THR A 25 14.70 -5.70 12.44
N ASP A 26 13.59 -5.20 11.87
CA ASP A 26 12.23 -5.59 12.25
C ASP A 26 12.02 -7.11 12.09
N VAL A 27 12.46 -7.67 10.95
CA VAL A 27 12.36 -9.12 10.71
C VAL A 27 13.20 -9.91 11.71
N ALA A 28 14.42 -9.46 12.00
CA ALA A 28 15.28 -10.12 12.99
C ALA A 28 14.64 -10.11 14.37
N CYS A 29 14.11 -8.98 14.82
CA CYS A 29 13.42 -8.83 16.10
C CYS A 29 12.17 -9.73 16.17
N ALA A 30 11.31 -9.67 15.16
CA ALA A 30 10.09 -10.47 15.10
C ALA A 30 10.36 -12.00 15.10
N THR A 31 11.49 -12.43 14.52
CA THR A 31 11.83 -13.84 14.39
C THR A 31 12.59 -14.38 15.59
N THR A 32 13.50 -13.60 16.16
CA THR A 32 14.43 -14.06 17.21
C THR A 32 14.07 -13.59 18.62
N GLY A 33 13.16 -12.60 18.72
CA GLY A 33 12.85 -11.93 19.99
C GLY A 33 13.96 -10.98 20.47
N ALA A 34 14.92 -10.63 19.60
CA ALA A 34 15.97 -9.69 19.95
C ALA A 34 15.45 -8.26 20.13
N ASP A 35 16.03 -7.53 21.08
CA ASP A 35 15.80 -6.11 21.21
C ASP A 35 16.37 -5.38 19.98
N PRO A 36 15.65 -4.43 19.35
CA PRO A 36 16.13 -3.64 18.20
C PRO A 36 17.48 -2.98 18.43
N GLU A 37 17.76 -2.48 19.63
CA GLU A 37 19.04 -1.87 20.02
C GLU A 37 20.23 -2.84 19.99
N LEU A 38 19.94 -4.14 19.96
CA LEU A 38 20.97 -5.20 19.92
C LEU A 38 21.16 -5.80 18.53
N VAL A 39 20.38 -5.40 17.53
CA VAL A 39 20.52 -5.87 16.15
C VAL A 39 21.46 -4.98 15.38
N ILE A 40 22.51 -5.57 14.81
CA ILE A 40 23.46 -4.86 13.95
C ILE A 40 23.20 -5.24 12.50
N VAL A 41 22.91 -4.26 11.66
CA VAL A 41 22.81 -4.43 10.20
C VAL A 41 23.91 -3.59 9.54
N THR A 42 24.75 -4.25 8.76
CA THR A 42 25.79 -3.58 7.97
C THR A 42 25.51 -3.74 6.48
N ILE A 43 25.62 -2.65 5.73
CA ILE A 43 25.50 -2.65 4.26
C ILE A 43 26.88 -2.40 3.66
N LYS A 44 27.33 -3.35 2.85
CA LYS A 44 28.55 -3.24 2.06
C LYS A 44 28.18 -3.00 0.60
N GLU A 45 28.65 -1.88 0.04
CA GLU A 45 28.46 -1.59 -1.37
C GLU A 45 29.63 -2.10 -2.21
N VAL A 46 29.33 -2.73 -3.36
CA VAL A 46 30.30 -3.23 -4.32
C VAL A 46 30.06 -2.54 -5.66
N ASP A 47 31.13 -2.01 -6.27
CA ASP A 47 31.03 -1.40 -7.58
C ASP A 47 30.55 -2.43 -8.63
N GLY A 48 29.75 -1.98 -9.60
CA GLY A 48 29.17 -2.85 -10.63
C GLY A 48 30.22 -3.66 -11.42
N ASP A 49 31.40 -3.11 -11.61
CA ASP A 49 32.52 -3.80 -12.25
C ASP A 49 33.07 -4.98 -11.43
N ASN A 50 32.87 -4.94 -10.13
CA ASN A 50 33.26 -5.99 -9.17
C ASN A 50 32.09 -6.93 -8.84
N TYR A 51 30.90 -6.72 -9.43
CA TYR A 51 29.73 -7.56 -9.22
C TYR A 51 29.33 -8.23 -10.54
N MET A 52 29.43 -9.55 -10.60
CA MET A 52 29.13 -10.33 -11.78
C MET A 52 28.16 -11.47 -11.45
N ARG A 53 27.13 -11.65 -12.27
CA ARG A 53 26.22 -12.79 -12.23
C ARG A 53 26.07 -13.40 -13.62
N GLY A 54 26.38 -14.70 -13.74
CA GLY A 54 26.30 -15.41 -15.02
C GLY A 54 27.26 -14.82 -16.06
N ARG A 55 28.49 -14.48 -15.66
CA ARG A 55 29.55 -13.88 -16.50
C ARG A 55 29.18 -12.51 -17.08
N LYS A 56 28.24 -11.81 -16.49
CA LYS A 56 27.82 -10.46 -16.92
C LYS A 56 27.80 -9.52 -15.71
N ASN A 57 28.41 -8.37 -15.86
CA ASN A 57 28.33 -7.29 -14.92
C ASN A 57 26.87 -6.85 -14.77
N ARG A 58 26.51 -6.33 -13.62
CA ARG A 58 25.16 -5.89 -13.31
C ARG A 58 25.17 -4.46 -12.80
N ASN A 59 24.13 -3.75 -13.12
CA ASN A 59 23.81 -2.46 -12.51
C ASN A 59 22.65 -2.66 -11.51
N PRO A 60 22.56 -1.81 -10.48
CA PRO A 60 21.39 -1.82 -9.60
C PRO A 60 20.13 -1.52 -10.41
N ALA A 61 19.06 -2.26 -10.14
CA ALA A 61 17.75 -1.87 -10.66
C ALA A 61 17.30 -0.58 -9.92
N PRO A 62 16.54 0.31 -10.58
CA PRO A 62 15.94 1.43 -9.87
C PRO A 62 15.07 0.88 -8.73
N PRO A 63 15.06 1.53 -7.54
CA PRO A 63 14.20 1.10 -6.45
C PRO A 63 12.74 1.13 -6.91
N PRO A 64 11.96 0.09 -6.57
CA PRO A 64 10.53 0.10 -6.89
C PRO A 64 9.85 1.22 -6.11
N LYS A 65 8.79 1.79 -6.69
CA LYS A 65 7.92 2.72 -5.97
C LYS A 65 7.40 2.05 -4.69
N HIS A 66 7.43 2.77 -3.57
CA HIS A 66 6.95 2.23 -2.30
C HIS A 66 5.47 1.83 -2.43
N PRO A 67 5.05 0.63 -2.00
CA PRO A 67 3.67 0.16 -2.15
C PRO A 67 2.62 1.11 -1.57
N GLU A 68 2.92 1.73 -0.44
CA GLU A 68 2.06 2.74 0.18
C GLU A 68 1.85 3.95 -0.73
N ASN A 69 2.91 4.44 -1.40
CA ASN A 69 2.79 5.59 -2.32
C ASN A 69 1.90 5.25 -3.53
N ILE A 70 1.96 4.01 -4.03
CA ILE A 70 1.08 3.53 -5.10
C ILE A 70 -0.38 3.64 -4.65
N VAL A 71 -0.69 3.15 -3.43
CA VAL A 71 -2.05 3.18 -2.88
C VAL A 71 -2.51 4.61 -2.59
N ARG A 72 -1.65 5.46 -2.03
CA ARG A 72 -1.97 6.87 -1.76
C ARG A 72 -2.33 7.62 -3.04
N GLU A 73 -1.52 7.49 -4.08
CA GLU A 73 -1.77 8.13 -5.37
C GLU A 73 -3.03 7.60 -6.05
N PHE A 74 -3.26 6.28 -6.00
CA PHE A 74 -4.51 5.69 -6.47
C PHE A 74 -5.72 6.31 -5.77
N LEU A 75 -5.71 6.34 -4.44
CA LEU A 75 -6.81 6.87 -3.64
C LEU A 75 -7.03 8.39 -3.85
N SER A 76 -5.96 9.16 -4.01
CA SER A 76 -6.05 10.59 -4.36
C SER A 76 -6.74 10.78 -5.70
N ASN A 77 -6.33 10.04 -6.75
CA ASN A 77 -6.97 10.11 -8.06
C ASN A 77 -8.46 9.68 -8.01
N MET A 78 -8.79 8.68 -7.18
CA MET A 78 -10.18 8.26 -6.97
C MET A 78 -11.02 9.36 -6.30
N GLU A 79 -10.48 10.06 -5.32
CA GLU A 79 -11.15 11.18 -4.64
C GLU A 79 -11.37 12.36 -5.59
N GLU A 80 -10.38 12.66 -6.44
CA GLU A 80 -10.44 13.70 -7.46
C GLU A 80 -11.30 13.30 -8.67
N ARG A 81 -11.77 12.04 -8.75
CA ARG A 81 -12.50 11.48 -9.90
C ARG A 81 -11.68 11.45 -11.19
N ASN A 82 -10.37 11.41 -11.08
CA ASN A 82 -9.46 11.20 -12.21
C ASN A 82 -9.31 9.69 -12.48
N LEU A 83 -10.34 9.10 -13.09
CA LEU A 83 -10.43 7.64 -13.25
C LEU A 83 -9.36 7.10 -14.22
N ASP A 84 -8.98 7.86 -15.24
CA ASP A 84 -7.92 7.46 -16.18
C ASP A 84 -6.58 7.31 -15.46
N ALA A 85 -6.21 8.30 -14.65
CA ALA A 85 -4.99 8.23 -13.84
C ALA A 85 -5.07 7.13 -12.78
N ALA A 86 -6.21 6.96 -12.10
CA ALA A 86 -6.43 5.89 -11.13
C ALA A 86 -6.28 4.50 -11.78
N SER A 87 -6.85 4.29 -12.97
CA SER A 87 -6.79 3.03 -13.70
C SER A 87 -5.36 2.61 -14.05
N SER A 88 -4.44 3.57 -14.24
CA SER A 88 -3.04 3.28 -14.55
C SER A 88 -2.31 2.52 -13.43
N PHE A 89 -2.81 2.56 -12.20
CA PHE A 89 -2.27 1.81 -11.06
C PHE A 89 -2.80 0.39 -10.97
N LEU A 90 -3.82 0.01 -11.75
CA LEU A 90 -4.50 -1.27 -11.63
C LEU A 90 -3.90 -2.32 -12.56
N SER A 91 -3.86 -3.56 -12.11
CA SER A 91 -3.54 -4.70 -12.99
C SER A 91 -4.76 -5.04 -13.88
N ASN A 92 -4.51 -5.77 -14.98
CA ASN A 92 -5.58 -6.22 -15.87
C ASN A 92 -6.62 -7.12 -15.17
N ASP A 93 -6.18 -7.86 -14.15
CA ASP A 93 -7.02 -8.79 -13.38
C ASP A 93 -7.47 -8.18 -12.04
N PHE A 94 -7.47 -6.84 -11.95
CA PHE A 94 -7.84 -6.14 -10.72
C PHE A 94 -9.29 -6.43 -10.31
N VAL A 95 -9.47 -6.68 -9.02
CA VAL A 95 -10.81 -6.84 -8.41
C VAL A 95 -10.87 -6.05 -7.12
N MET A 96 -11.94 -5.27 -6.96
CA MET A 96 -12.27 -4.62 -5.70
C MET A 96 -13.53 -5.21 -5.09
N THR A 97 -13.51 -5.47 -3.79
CA THR A 97 -14.64 -6.05 -3.04
C THR A 97 -15.05 -5.10 -1.92
N PHE A 98 -16.32 -4.75 -1.92
CA PHE A 98 -16.94 -3.86 -0.95
C PHE A 98 -17.83 -4.62 0.03
N PRO A 99 -18.33 -3.96 1.11
CA PRO A 99 -19.26 -4.58 2.05
C PRO A 99 -20.45 -5.26 1.36
N SER A 100 -20.93 -6.35 1.97
CA SER A 100 -21.98 -7.23 1.42
C SER A 100 -21.57 -8.02 0.17
N GLY A 101 -20.24 -8.10 -0.11
CA GLY A 101 -19.72 -8.93 -1.21
C GLY A 101 -19.86 -8.31 -2.60
N ASN A 102 -20.23 -7.03 -2.69
CA ASN A 102 -20.24 -6.33 -3.98
C ASN A 102 -18.83 -6.25 -4.55
N SER A 103 -18.63 -6.75 -5.76
CA SER A 103 -17.32 -6.78 -6.41
C SER A 103 -17.37 -6.07 -7.76
N PHE A 104 -16.29 -5.33 -8.07
CA PHE A 104 -16.16 -4.56 -9.30
C PHE A 104 -14.77 -4.79 -9.91
N THR A 105 -14.71 -4.80 -11.23
CA THR A 105 -13.46 -4.84 -12.02
C THR A 105 -13.23 -3.54 -12.78
N SER A 106 -14.19 -2.60 -12.73
CA SER A 106 -14.15 -1.29 -13.36
C SER A 106 -14.37 -0.18 -12.32
N LEU A 107 -13.61 0.91 -12.44
CA LEU A 107 -13.79 2.09 -11.58
C LEU A 107 -15.09 2.83 -11.89
N GLU A 108 -15.53 2.79 -13.15
CA GLU A 108 -16.78 3.39 -13.59
C GLU A 108 -17.98 2.69 -12.93
N GLU A 109 -17.99 1.35 -12.91
CA GLU A 109 -19.05 0.58 -12.23
C GLU A 109 -19.11 0.90 -10.73
N LEU A 110 -17.93 1.00 -10.07
CA LEU A 110 -17.84 1.42 -8.68
C LEU A 110 -18.44 2.81 -8.47
N VAL A 111 -18.09 3.77 -9.33
CA VAL A 111 -18.59 5.14 -9.24
C VAL A 111 -20.11 5.18 -9.42
N GLU A 112 -20.67 4.47 -10.41
CA GLU A 112 -22.12 4.38 -10.60
C GLU A 112 -22.83 3.75 -9.39
N TRP A 113 -22.29 2.64 -8.88
CA TRP A 113 -22.82 2.02 -7.68
C TRP A 113 -22.77 2.97 -6.46
N SER A 114 -21.71 3.75 -6.32
CA SER A 114 -21.55 4.69 -5.21
C SER A 114 -22.61 5.79 -5.19
N LYS A 115 -23.09 6.23 -6.35
CA LYS A 115 -24.14 7.25 -6.49
C LYS A 115 -25.49 6.84 -5.88
N THR A 116 -25.72 5.55 -5.66
CA THR A 116 -26.91 5.04 -4.98
C THR A 116 -26.81 5.07 -3.46
N ARG A 117 -25.68 5.44 -2.91
CA ARG A 117 -25.37 5.35 -1.48
C ARG A 117 -25.16 6.70 -0.81
N TYR A 118 -24.44 7.61 -1.46
CA TYR A 118 -24.11 8.93 -0.95
C TYR A 118 -23.88 9.92 -2.11
N GLN A 119 -23.99 11.22 -1.83
CA GLN A 119 -23.65 12.27 -2.79
C GLN A 119 -22.13 12.47 -2.87
N LYS A 120 -21.46 12.46 -1.70
CA LYS A 120 -20.01 12.67 -1.59
C LYS A 120 -19.46 11.85 -0.44
N VAL A 121 -18.24 11.35 -0.61
CA VAL A 121 -17.45 10.72 0.46
C VAL A 121 -15.99 11.15 0.31
N SER A 122 -15.33 11.40 1.42
CA SER A 122 -13.89 11.63 1.53
C SER A 122 -13.32 10.79 2.66
N LYS A 123 -12.00 10.55 2.61
CA LYS A 123 -11.27 9.77 3.60
C LYS A 123 -10.34 10.65 4.41
N THR A 124 -10.36 10.45 5.73
CA THR A 124 -9.31 10.92 6.62
C THR A 124 -8.54 9.70 7.09
N PHE A 125 -7.23 9.65 6.80
CA PHE A 125 -6.39 8.50 7.12
C PHE A 125 -5.73 8.67 8.49
N ASP A 126 -5.87 7.66 9.35
CA ASP A 126 -5.16 7.57 10.63
C ASP A 126 -3.82 6.85 10.46
N GLY A 127 -3.72 5.92 9.50
CA GLY A 127 -2.49 5.19 9.26
C GLY A 127 -2.48 4.32 8.00
N PHE A 128 -1.27 3.86 7.70
CA PHE A 128 -0.98 2.89 6.64
C PHE A 128 0.01 1.86 7.16
N ASP A 129 -0.34 0.59 7.04
CA ASP A 129 0.52 -0.53 7.38
C ASP A 129 0.90 -1.29 6.10
N THR A 130 2.18 -1.59 5.95
CA THR A 130 2.66 -2.35 4.78
C THR A 130 3.38 -3.62 5.24
N SER A 131 2.94 -4.76 4.72
CA SER A 131 3.62 -6.05 4.89
C SER A 131 4.02 -6.64 3.54
N LEU A 132 5.12 -7.41 3.52
CA LEU A 132 5.61 -8.08 2.32
C LEU A 132 5.34 -9.57 2.41
N GLN A 133 4.72 -10.14 1.36
CA GLN A 133 4.39 -11.57 1.28
C GLN A 133 4.66 -12.10 -0.12
N ASN A 134 5.55 -13.07 -0.27
CA ASN A 134 5.76 -13.82 -1.51
C ASN A 134 5.92 -12.94 -2.78
N GLY A 135 6.68 -11.86 -2.68
CA GLY A 135 6.93 -10.95 -3.81
C GLY A 135 5.79 -9.96 -4.11
N SER A 136 4.75 -9.94 -3.27
CA SER A 136 3.69 -8.95 -3.25
C SER A 136 3.77 -8.12 -1.98
N ALA A 137 3.18 -6.93 -1.97
CA ALA A 137 2.97 -6.17 -0.74
C ALA A 137 1.47 -6.09 -0.43
N VAL A 138 1.15 -6.16 0.85
CA VAL A 138 -0.18 -5.85 1.37
C VAL A 138 -0.09 -4.49 2.05
N VAL A 139 -0.90 -3.54 1.57
CA VAL A 139 -1.04 -2.21 2.18
C VAL A 139 -2.43 -2.13 2.78
N THR A 140 -2.50 -1.90 4.08
CA THR A 140 -3.75 -1.65 4.80
C THR A 140 -3.78 -0.19 5.19
N CYS A 141 -4.83 0.54 4.80
CA CYS A 141 -5.07 1.89 5.27
C CYS A 141 -6.39 1.95 6.04
N PHE A 142 -6.44 2.78 7.05
CA PHE A 142 -7.58 2.90 7.95
C PHE A 142 -7.76 4.34 8.41
N GLY A 143 -8.96 4.63 8.92
CA GLY A 143 -9.33 5.96 9.37
C GLY A 143 -10.84 6.16 9.36
N THR A 144 -11.29 7.36 8.97
CA THR A 144 -12.70 7.72 8.96
C THR A 144 -13.16 8.26 7.62
N LEU A 145 -14.44 7.98 7.31
CA LEU A 145 -15.17 8.52 6.17
C LEU A 145 -15.98 9.72 6.65
N ASN A 146 -15.98 10.75 5.80
CA ASN A 146 -16.80 11.95 5.96
C ASN A 146 -17.52 12.22 4.64
N GLY A 147 -18.71 12.79 4.68
CA GLY A 147 -19.43 13.01 3.44
C GLY A 147 -20.87 13.48 3.61
N THR A 148 -21.67 13.27 2.56
CA THR A 148 -23.07 13.69 2.51
C THR A 148 -23.92 12.53 1.96
N TRP A 149 -24.95 12.14 2.71
CA TRP A 149 -25.94 11.15 2.26
C TRP A 149 -26.77 11.67 1.10
N LEU A 150 -27.58 10.78 0.48
CA LEU A 150 -28.46 11.15 -0.64
C LEU A 150 -29.53 12.17 -0.27
N ASP A 151 -29.97 12.19 0.97
CA ASP A 151 -30.92 13.15 1.52
C ASP A 151 -30.31 14.52 1.88
N GLY A 152 -29.02 14.70 1.66
CA GLY A 152 -28.28 15.95 1.96
C GLY A 152 -27.75 16.05 3.39
N VAL A 153 -28.00 15.05 4.25
CA VAL A 153 -27.46 15.05 5.61
C VAL A 153 -25.97 14.72 5.61
N ASN A 154 -25.17 15.50 6.33
CA ASN A 154 -23.74 15.23 6.45
C ASN A 154 -23.48 14.11 7.45
N PHE A 155 -22.43 13.33 7.19
CA PHE A 155 -21.89 12.34 8.11
C PHE A 155 -20.39 12.52 8.29
N SER A 156 -19.88 12.11 9.43
CA SER A 156 -18.44 12.13 9.73
C SER A 156 -18.07 11.04 10.74
N GLY A 157 -16.79 10.68 10.76
CA GLY A 157 -16.24 9.75 11.74
C GLY A 157 -16.63 8.27 11.52
N ILE A 158 -17.17 7.90 10.36
CA ILE A 158 -17.50 6.50 10.04
C ILE A 158 -16.22 5.75 9.76
N ARG A 159 -15.92 4.71 10.54
CA ARG A 159 -14.68 3.95 10.42
C ARG A 159 -14.60 3.19 9.09
N PHE A 160 -13.38 3.09 8.55
CA PHE A 160 -13.09 2.23 7.42
C PHE A 160 -11.72 1.56 7.56
N ILE A 161 -11.59 0.44 6.88
CA ILE A 161 -10.32 -0.24 6.60
C ILE A 161 -10.35 -0.65 5.13
N ASP A 162 -9.32 -0.27 4.38
CA ASP A 162 -9.09 -0.78 3.03
C ASP A 162 -7.80 -1.60 3.02
N ARG A 163 -7.86 -2.76 2.41
CA ARG A 163 -6.72 -3.65 2.21
C ARG A 163 -6.42 -3.78 0.72
N PHE A 164 -5.22 -3.43 0.33
CA PHE A 164 -4.72 -3.55 -1.04
C PHE A 164 -3.66 -4.63 -1.13
N VAL A 165 -3.64 -5.37 -2.25
CA VAL A 165 -2.52 -6.21 -2.64
C VAL A 165 -1.86 -5.57 -3.85
N THR A 166 -0.54 -5.33 -3.76
CA THR A 166 0.25 -4.76 -4.85
C THR A 166 1.34 -5.73 -5.30
N LYS A 167 1.68 -5.71 -6.58
CA LYS A 167 2.82 -6.43 -7.15
C LYS A 167 3.53 -5.54 -8.16
N GLY A 168 4.84 -5.32 -7.93
CA GLY A 168 5.54 -4.29 -8.68
C GLY A 168 4.91 -2.91 -8.43
N SER A 169 4.52 -2.21 -9.50
CA SER A 169 3.87 -0.90 -9.44
C SER A 169 2.35 -0.95 -9.61
N GLN A 170 1.73 -2.13 -9.55
CA GLN A 170 0.29 -2.31 -9.80
C GLN A 170 -0.45 -2.83 -8.58
N ILE A 171 -1.69 -2.38 -8.42
CA ILE A 171 -2.67 -2.88 -7.45
C ILE A 171 -3.39 -4.07 -8.10
N ILE A 172 -3.38 -5.23 -7.42
CA ILE A 172 -4.02 -6.45 -7.90
C ILE A 172 -5.42 -6.58 -7.34
N SER A 173 -5.61 -6.18 -6.08
CA SER A 173 -6.93 -6.25 -5.45
C SER A 173 -7.08 -5.20 -4.37
N GLN A 174 -8.35 -4.82 -4.13
CA GLN A 174 -8.78 -4.00 -3.01
C GLN A 174 -9.92 -4.70 -2.28
N GLN A 175 -9.87 -4.69 -0.96
CA GLN A 175 -10.96 -5.12 -0.08
C GLN A 175 -11.30 -3.97 0.86
N VAL A 176 -12.58 -3.67 1.00
CA VAL A 176 -13.10 -2.53 1.75
C VAL A 176 -14.02 -2.99 2.87
N TRP A 177 -13.78 -2.51 4.07
CA TRP A 177 -14.68 -2.65 5.22
C TRP A 177 -14.99 -1.26 5.77
N ASN A 178 -16.24 -1.01 6.11
CA ASN A 178 -16.66 0.24 6.73
C ASN A 178 -18.00 0.10 7.46
N ASP A 179 -18.27 1.04 8.34
CA ASP A 179 -19.49 1.12 9.16
C ASP A 179 -20.56 2.04 8.51
N LEU A 180 -20.57 2.21 7.18
CA LEU A 180 -21.53 3.11 6.49
C LEU A 180 -22.99 2.65 6.68
N ALA A 181 -23.25 1.35 6.77
CA ALA A 181 -24.59 0.83 6.96
C ALA A 181 -25.14 1.17 8.35
N GLU A 182 -24.29 1.08 9.36
CA GLU A 182 -24.59 1.42 10.75
C GLU A 182 -24.79 2.94 10.92
N GLY A 183 -23.91 3.73 10.30
CA GLY A 183 -23.97 5.20 10.36
C GLY A 183 -25.22 5.80 9.72
N LYS A 184 -25.84 5.11 8.74
CA LYS A 184 -27.09 5.57 8.12
C LYS A 184 -28.32 5.29 8.96
N ASN A 185 -28.30 4.23 9.80
CA ASN A 185 -29.45 3.81 10.61
C ASN A 185 -29.56 4.57 11.93
N GLY A 186 -28.62 5.43 12.25
CA GLY A 186 -28.52 6.18 13.51
C GLY A 186 -28.40 5.24 14.73
N PHE A 187 -27.36 5.43 15.55
CA PHE A 187 -27.36 4.88 16.91
C PHE A 187 -28.34 5.65 17.78
#